data_a5c6926b8326d1ef3bad4fb59c3726e1
#
_entry.id   a5c6926b8326d1ef3bad4fb59c3726e1
#
_cell.length_a   1.000
_cell.length_b   1.000
_cell.length_c   1.000
_cell.angle_alpha   90.00
_cell.angle_beta   90.00
_cell.angle_gamma   90.00
#
_symmetry.space_group_name_H-M   'P 1'
#
loop_
_entity.id
_entity.type
_entity.pdbx_description
1 polymer ?
#
loop_
_entity_poly.entity_id
_entity_poly.type
_entity_poly.pdbx_seq_one_letter_code
_entity_poly.pdbx_strand_id
1 'polypeptide(L)'
;MYEIIIVGGGPAGMAAAVYAARKRLNTLLVTSDIGGQVNWTTGVENYLGYQFIEGADLIAKFQQQVNQFPIDQKIGTKVTQIKKIENSFEVVSETGEKFQGKVVLLASGKRPRRLNVAGEIELTGRGVTYCAICDGPVFTGQKVAVIGGGNSAIEATLDMIKLAEHVDMVSVTPLTGDPIMIEKLANAKNLTIYTNYQTEKVLGQGLVEGLVIKDIETGNSRQLDDTGIFIEIGLVPNSDMVKDLVKLNRDGEVPVNCSCETEVPGLFAAGDVTTVPEKQIVIAAGEGAKASLQAHRYLQRLAG
;
A
#
# COMPACT_ATOMS: atom_id res chain seq x y z
N MET A 1 17.35 -25.18 1.10
CA MET A 1 16.17 -24.90 0.26
C MET A 1 14.96 -24.83 1.16
N TYR A 2 14.18 -23.75 1.09
CA TYR A 2 12.97 -23.53 1.87
C TYR A 2 11.76 -24.24 1.22
N GLU A 3 10.74 -24.56 2.02
CA GLU A 3 9.46 -25.01 1.49
C GLU A 3 8.65 -23.82 0.96
N ILE A 4 8.70 -22.70 1.68
CA ILE A 4 8.06 -21.44 1.26
C ILE A 4 8.97 -20.25 1.52
N ILE A 5 9.08 -19.37 0.52
CA ILE A 5 9.68 -18.04 0.66
C ILE A 5 8.57 -16.99 0.56
N ILE A 6 8.45 -16.15 1.58
CA ILE A 6 7.50 -15.05 1.65
C ILE A 6 8.26 -13.76 1.35
N VAL A 7 7.84 -13.00 0.33
CA VAL A 7 8.49 -11.77 -0.10
C VAL A 7 7.61 -10.58 0.28
N GLY A 8 8.04 -9.82 1.27
CA GLY A 8 7.36 -8.64 1.81
C GLY A 8 6.93 -8.82 3.26
N GLY A 9 7.22 -7.80 4.09
CA GLY A 9 7.00 -7.75 5.55
C GLY A 9 5.80 -6.92 5.99
N GLY A 10 4.87 -6.63 5.07
CA GLY A 10 3.60 -5.99 5.38
C GLY A 10 2.59 -6.96 6.02
N PRO A 11 1.34 -6.51 6.29
CA PRO A 11 0.29 -7.32 6.92
C PRO A 11 0.06 -8.66 6.24
N ALA A 12 0.05 -8.71 4.89
CA ALA A 12 -0.10 -9.95 4.14
C ALA A 12 1.05 -10.92 4.38
N GLY A 13 2.29 -10.45 4.30
CA GLY A 13 3.49 -11.29 4.49
C GLY A 13 3.62 -11.78 5.92
N MET A 14 3.37 -10.94 6.92
CA MET A 14 3.42 -11.32 8.33
C MET A 14 2.32 -12.33 8.68
N ALA A 15 1.09 -12.13 8.20
CA ALA A 15 0.02 -13.12 8.37
C ALA A 15 0.39 -14.45 7.70
N ALA A 16 0.92 -14.41 6.46
CA ALA A 16 1.39 -15.60 5.76
C ALA A 16 2.47 -16.34 6.56
N ALA A 17 3.43 -15.62 7.14
CA ALA A 17 4.52 -16.19 7.94
C ALA A 17 3.98 -16.94 9.18
N VAL A 18 3.04 -16.33 9.92
CA VAL A 18 2.39 -16.99 11.06
C VAL A 18 1.69 -18.29 10.63
N TYR A 19 0.94 -18.26 9.53
CA TYR A 19 0.21 -19.46 9.06
C TYR A 19 1.15 -20.54 8.51
N ALA A 20 2.22 -20.19 7.81
CA ALA A 20 3.25 -21.12 7.35
C ALA A 20 3.94 -21.79 8.54
N ALA A 21 4.36 -21.02 9.53
CA ALA A 21 4.99 -21.53 10.75
C ALA A 21 4.08 -22.47 11.53
N ARG A 22 2.78 -22.16 11.66
CA ARG A 22 1.79 -23.03 12.29
C ARG A 22 1.56 -24.35 11.53
N LYS A 23 1.85 -24.38 10.23
CA LYS A 23 1.89 -25.59 9.40
C LYS A 23 3.26 -26.28 9.42
N ARG A 24 4.21 -25.78 10.21
CA ARG A 24 5.59 -26.28 10.34
C ARG A 24 6.37 -26.32 9.03
N LEU A 25 6.04 -25.41 8.11
CA LEU A 25 6.80 -25.25 6.86
C LEU A 25 8.16 -24.61 7.16
N ASN A 26 9.20 -25.12 6.52
CA ASN A 26 10.51 -24.47 6.52
C ASN A 26 10.39 -23.15 5.75
N THR A 27 10.32 -22.04 6.47
CA THR A 27 9.87 -20.72 5.97
C THR A 27 10.98 -19.68 6.03
N LEU A 28 11.14 -18.92 4.95
CA LEU A 28 11.93 -17.69 4.92
C LEU A 28 11.01 -16.49 4.64
N LEU A 29 11.08 -15.47 5.49
CA LEU A 29 10.52 -14.15 5.23
C LEU A 29 11.63 -13.20 4.77
N VAL A 30 11.52 -12.68 3.54
CA VAL A 30 12.47 -11.70 2.98
C VAL A 30 11.77 -10.38 2.74
N THR A 31 12.30 -9.29 3.28
CA THR A 31 11.66 -7.97 3.16
C THR A 31 12.66 -6.82 3.29
N SER A 32 12.41 -5.70 2.61
CA SER A 32 13.15 -4.45 2.79
C SER A 32 12.86 -3.79 4.15
N ASP A 33 11.61 -3.88 4.60
CA ASP A 33 11.14 -3.29 5.85
C ASP A 33 10.03 -4.17 6.47
N ILE A 34 9.74 -3.92 7.75
CA ILE A 34 8.60 -4.52 8.44
C ILE A 34 7.49 -3.48 8.52
N GLY A 35 6.26 -3.91 8.19
CA GLY A 35 5.05 -3.09 8.28
C GLY A 35 4.56 -2.54 6.95
N GLY A 36 5.46 -2.28 5.98
CA GLY A 36 5.07 -1.73 4.68
C GLY A 36 4.35 -0.39 4.81
N GLN A 37 3.25 -0.19 4.10
CA GLN A 37 2.50 1.09 4.10
C GLN A 37 1.90 1.46 5.47
N VAL A 38 1.68 0.50 6.36
CA VAL A 38 1.13 0.79 7.71
C VAL A 38 2.09 1.65 8.54
N ASN A 39 3.39 1.65 8.21
CA ASN A 39 4.37 2.55 8.84
C ASN A 39 4.10 4.03 8.58
N TRP A 40 3.30 4.36 7.58
CA TRP A 40 2.98 5.74 7.20
C TRP A 40 1.61 6.21 7.70
N THR A 41 0.87 5.31 8.35
CA THR A 41 -0.44 5.58 8.93
C THR A 41 -0.29 6.00 10.39
N THR A 42 -0.84 7.15 10.76
CA THR A 42 -0.78 7.67 12.13
C THR A 42 -1.69 6.87 13.05
N GLY A 43 -2.95 6.65 12.66
CA GLY A 43 -3.95 5.93 13.43
C GLY A 43 -4.74 4.93 12.58
N VAL A 44 -5.10 3.81 13.16
CA VAL A 44 -5.90 2.74 12.54
C VAL A 44 -7.15 2.51 13.37
N GLU A 45 -8.32 2.78 12.80
CA GLU A 45 -9.63 2.61 13.45
C GLU A 45 -10.50 1.53 12.78
N ASN A 46 -10.02 1.00 11.65
CA ASN A 46 -10.75 0.04 10.81
C ASN A 46 -10.15 -1.38 10.82
N TYR A 47 -9.28 -1.69 11.78
CA TYR A 47 -8.78 -3.04 12.00
C TYR A 47 -9.56 -3.70 13.14
N LEU A 48 -10.38 -4.69 12.81
CA LEU A 48 -11.27 -5.37 13.79
C LEU A 48 -10.46 -5.88 15.00
N GLY A 49 -10.88 -5.47 16.19
CA GLY A 49 -10.23 -5.77 17.47
C GLY A 49 -9.65 -4.53 18.15
N TYR A 50 -9.55 -3.42 17.43
CA TYR A 50 -9.10 -2.13 17.96
C TYR A 50 -10.07 -1.01 17.57
N GLN A 51 -10.54 -0.22 18.54
CA GLN A 51 -11.27 1.01 18.28
C GLN A 51 -10.33 2.09 17.71
N PHE A 52 -9.10 2.11 18.22
CA PHE A 52 -7.99 2.92 17.77
C PHE A 52 -6.68 2.23 18.14
N ILE A 53 -5.71 2.26 17.25
CA ILE A 53 -4.33 1.84 17.49
C ILE A 53 -3.40 2.64 16.58
N GLU A 54 -2.25 3.07 17.08
CA GLU A 54 -1.21 3.66 16.22
C GLU A 54 -0.67 2.62 15.23
N GLY A 55 -0.37 3.05 13.99
CA GLY A 55 0.14 2.16 12.95
C GLY A 55 1.40 1.42 13.39
N ALA A 56 2.34 2.12 14.04
CA ALA A 56 3.56 1.54 14.57
C ALA A 56 3.30 0.46 15.64
N ASP A 57 2.32 0.68 16.52
CA ASP A 57 1.95 -0.28 17.56
C ASP A 57 1.29 -1.52 16.98
N LEU A 58 0.44 -1.36 15.96
CA LEU A 58 -0.18 -2.48 15.27
C LEU A 58 0.89 -3.38 14.61
N ILE A 59 1.87 -2.75 13.94
CA ILE A 59 3.01 -3.47 13.33
C ILE A 59 3.85 -4.18 14.38
N ALA A 60 4.14 -3.51 15.51
CA ALA A 60 4.90 -4.12 16.59
C ALA A 60 4.21 -5.39 17.12
N LYS A 61 2.87 -5.38 17.22
CA LYS A 61 2.08 -6.58 17.61
C LYS A 61 2.16 -7.69 16.56
N PHE A 62 2.09 -7.36 15.27
CA PHE A 62 2.25 -8.35 14.20
C PHE A 62 3.64 -8.97 14.23
N GLN A 63 4.69 -8.15 14.34
CA GLN A 63 6.07 -8.63 14.41
C GLN A 63 6.32 -9.47 15.66
N GLN A 64 5.78 -9.07 16.82
CA GLN A 64 5.85 -9.85 18.04
C GLN A 64 5.24 -11.24 17.86
N GLN A 65 4.13 -11.36 17.14
CA GLN A 65 3.51 -12.65 16.85
C GLN A 65 4.36 -13.49 15.89
N VAL A 66 4.91 -12.90 14.84
CA VAL A 66 5.82 -13.61 13.91
C VAL A 66 7.05 -14.15 14.66
N ASN A 67 7.62 -13.34 15.55
CA ASN A 67 8.82 -13.70 16.32
C ASN A 67 8.61 -14.84 17.34
N GLN A 68 7.36 -15.25 17.60
CA GLN A 68 7.08 -16.43 18.43
C GLN A 68 7.39 -17.76 17.71
N PHE A 69 7.62 -17.72 16.40
CA PHE A 69 7.84 -18.89 15.58
C PHE A 69 9.27 -18.96 15.07
N PRO A 70 9.87 -20.19 14.99
CA PRO A 70 11.21 -20.38 14.47
C PRO A 70 11.21 -20.34 12.93
N ILE A 71 11.13 -19.15 12.35
CA ILE A 71 11.24 -18.91 10.92
C ILE A 71 12.47 -18.06 10.63
N ASP A 72 13.09 -18.29 9.48
CA ASP A 72 14.20 -17.46 9.04
C ASP A 72 13.66 -16.12 8.54
N GLN A 73 14.32 -15.02 8.93
CA GLN A 73 13.95 -13.66 8.52
C GLN A 73 15.16 -12.94 7.94
N LYS A 74 14.99 -12.35 6.78
CA LYS A 74 15.95 -11.46 6.09
C LYS A 74 15.31 -10.07 5.97
N ILE A 75 15.46 -9.28 7.02
CA ILE A 75 14.97 -7.89 7.09
C ILE A 75 16.05 -6.97 6.52
N GLY A 76 15.68 -5.87 5.89
CA GLY A 76 16.60 -4.96 5.19
C GLY A 76 17.06 -5.50 3.83
N THR A 77 16.37 -6.51 3.29
CA THR A 77 16.75 -7.19 2.06
C THR A 77 15.68 -6.98 0.98
N LYS A 78 15.98 -6.16 -0.01
CA LYS A 78 15.10 -5.90 -1.13
C LYS A 78 15.25 -6.97 -2.19
N VAL A 79 14.13 -7.64 -2.54
CA VAL A 79 14.06 -8.60 -3.64
C VAL A 79 13.90 -7.84 -4.95
N THR A 80 14.71 -8.19 -5.95
CA THR A 80 14.69 -7.57 -7.28
C THR A 80 14.22 -8.51 -8.37
N GLN A 81 14.34 -9.83 -8.18
CA GLN A 81 13.92 -10.80 -9.18
C GLN A 81 13.49 -12.12 -8.53
N ILE A 82 12.46 -12.73 -9.11
CA ILE A 82 12.04 -14.10 -8.82
C ILE A 82 12.09 -14.88 -10.14
N LYS A 83 12.75 -16.05 -10.13
CA LYS A 83 12.86 -16.94 -11.28
C LYS A 83 12.29 -18.30 -10.95
N LYS A 84 11.61 -18.91 -11.91
CA LYS A 84 11.25 -20.32 -11.81
C LYS A 84 12.40 -21.17 -12.31
N ILE A 85 12.81 -22.16 -11.52
CA ILE A 85 13.89 -23.09 -11.83
C ILE A 85 13.33 -24.51 -11.69
N GLU A 86 13.07 -25.18 -12.80
CA GLU A 86 12.43 -26.53 -12.80
C GLU A 86 11.21 -26.59 -11.87
N ASN A 87 11.31 -27.28 -10.75
CA ASN A 87 10.24 -27.47 -9.75
C ASN A 87 10.37 -26.56 -8.52
N SER A 88 11.17 -25.49 -8.60
CA SER A 88 11.46 -24.55 -7.52
C SER A 88 11.56 -23.12 -8.03
N PHE A 89 11.82 -22.20 -7.11
CA PHE A 89 12.06 -20.79 -7.40
C PHE A 89 13.39 -20.33 -6.82
N GLU A 90 14.07 -19.44 -7.54
CA GLU A 90 15.18 -18.63 -7.03
C GLU A 90 14.70 -17.20 -6.80
N VAL A 91 14.84 -16.72 -5.59
CA VAL A 91 14.57 -15.32 -5.19
C VAL A 91 15.90 -14.62 -5.06
N VAL A 92 16.08 -13.50 -5.77
CA VAL A 92 17.33 -12.75 -5.85
C VAL A 92 17.17 -11.38 -5.22
N SER A 93 18.05 -11.03 -4.27
CA SER A 93 18.10 -9.70 -3.66
C SER A 93 18.86 -8.68 -4.52
N GLU A 94 18.76 -7.40 -4.18
CA GLU A 94 19.50 -6.32 -4.83
C GLU A 94 21.03 -6.45 -4.63
N THR A 95 21.48 -7.13 -3.57
CA THR A 95 22.92 -7.43 -3.31
C THR A 95 23.39 -8.68 -4.02
N GLY A 96 22.51 -9.39 -4.77
CA GLY A 96 22.82 -10.63 -5.46
C GLY A 96 22.75 -11.89 -4.59
N GLU A 97 22.32 -11.79 -3.34
CA GLU A 97 22.03 -12.96 -2.48
C GLU A 97 20.87 -13.77 -3.07
N LYS A 98 21.00 -15.09 -3.07
CA LYS A 98 20.05 -16.00 -3.68
C LYS A 98 19.44 -16.94 -2.66
N PHE A 99 18.13 -17.08 -2.71
CA PHE A 99 17.37 -17.98 -1.88
C PHE A 99 16.57 -18.95 -2.75
N GLN A 100 16.56 -20.23 -2.39
CA GLN A 100 15.80 -21.24 -3.11
C GLN A 100 14.62 -21.76 -2.29
N GLY A 101 13.43 -21.80 -2.90
CA GLY A 101 12.21 -22.31 -2.29
C GLY A 101 11.34 -23.09 -3.26
N LYS A 102 10.59 -24.09 -2.74
CA LYS A 102 9.62 -24.85 -3.54
C LYS A 102 8.42 -24.00 -3.95
N VAL A 103 8.02 -23.08 -3.10
CA VAL A 103 6.90 -22.14 -3.26
C VAL A 103 7.35 -20.72 -2.93
N VAL A 104 6.84 -19.76 -3.68
CA VAL A 104 6.98 -18.33 -3.35
C VAL A 104 5.60 -17.73 -3.12
N LEU A 105 5.47 -16.93 -2.05
CA LEU A 105 4.33 -16.08 -1.77
C LEU A 105 4.76 -14.62 -1.84
N LEU A 106 4.31 -13.92 -2.89
CA LEU A 106 4.57 -12.51 -3.11
C LEU A 106 3.56 -11.67 -2.30
N ALA A 107 4.07 -10.89 -1.35
CA ALA A 107 3.30 -10.00 -0.48
C ALA A 107 3.92 -8.60 -0.43
N SER A 108 4.48 -8.17 -1.57
CA SER A 108 5.29 -6.94 -1.71
C SER A 108 4.49 -5.64 -1.70
N GLY A 109 3.16 -5.71 -1.73
CA GLY A 109 2.26 -4.58 -1.64
C GLY A 109 2.35 -3.60 -2.81
N LYS A 110 1.95 -2.35 -2.54
CA LYS A 110 2.05 -1.19 -3.44
C LYS A 110 2.86 -0.09 -2.76
N ARG A 111 3.27 0.89 -3.54
CA ARG A 111 3.81 2.16 -3.05
C ARG A 111 3.01 3.31 -3.64
N PRO A 112 2.78 4.40 -2.90
CA PRO A 112 2.13 5.58 -3.45
C PRO A 112 2.99 6.20 -4.52
N ARG A 113 2.34 6.80 -5.51
CA ARG A 113 3.01 7.78 -6.38
C ARG A 113 3.26 9.02 -5.54
N ARG A 114 4.46 9.58 -5.68
CA ARG A 114 4.86 10.78 -4.96
C ARG A 114 4.72 12.01 -5.85
N LEU A 115 4.47 13.14 -5.23
CA LEU A 115 4.53 14.45 -5.89
C LEU A 115 5.98 14.81 -6.20
N ASN A 116 6.93 14.30 -5.41
CA ASN A 116 8.36 14.63 -5.45
C ASN A 116 8.64 16.12 -5.23
N VAL A 117 7.95 16.70 -4.26
CA VAL A 117 8.11 18.11 -3.87
C VAL A 117 8.74 18.22 -2.48
N ALA A 118 9.34 19.38 -2.19
CA ALA A 118 9.91 19.66 -0.87
C ALA A 118 8.83 19.57 0.22
N GLY A 119 9.16 18.98 1.37
CA GLY A 119 8.29 18.79 2.52
C GLY A 119 7.41 17.54 2.47
N GLU A 120 7.23 16.91 1.30
CA GLU A 120 6.38 15.72 1.17
C GLU A 120 6.86 14.56 2.04
N ILE A 121 8.15 14.22 1.93
CA ILE A 121 8.72 13.06 2.65
C ILE A 121 8.83 13.35 4.14
N GLU A 122 9.33 14.52 4.50
CA GLU A 122 9.58 14.96 5.87
C GLU A 122 8.30 15.03 6.71
N LEU A 123 7.18 15.33 6.04
CA LEU A 123 5.87 15.50 6.67
C LEU A 123 4.92 14.31 6.43
N THR A 124 5.39 13.24 5.77
CA THR A 124 4.61 11.98 5.66
C THR A 124 4.36 11.40 7.06
N GLY A 125 3.08 11.07 7.38
CA GLY A 125 2.63 10.67 8.70
C GLY A 125 2.56 11.82 9.73
N ARG A 126 2.76 13.07 9.28
CA ARG A 126 2.71 14.28 10.10
C ARG A 126 1.81 15.34 9.47
N GLY A 127 0.76 14.90 8.79
CA GLY A 127 -0.18 15.71 8.03
C GLY A 127 -0.19 15.40 6.54
N VAL A 128 0.89 14.85 5.95
CA VAL A 128 0.85 14.25 4.61
C VAL A 128 0.50 12.78 4.73
N THR A 129 -0.51 12.36 3.96
CA THR A 129 -1.00 10.98 3.90
C THR A 129 -1.33 10.55 2.46
N TYR A 130 -1.39 9.24 2.24
CA TYR A 130 -1.73 8.61 0.94
C TYR A 130 -2.97 7.71 1.05
N CYS A 131 -3.77 7.86 2.13
CA CYS A 131 -4.96 7.05 2.36
C CYS A 131 -6.05 7.87 3.07
N ALA A 132 -7.02 8.39 2.33
CA ALA A 132 -8.14 9.15 2.91
C ALA A 132 -9.03 8.28 3.82
N ILE A 133 -9.25 7.01 3.46
CA ILE A 133 -10.06 6.07 4.27
C ILE A 133 -9.39 5.78 5.62
N CYS A 134 -8.03 5.74 5.64
CA CYS A 134 -7.27 5.41 6.84
C CYS A 134 -7.20 6.58 7.82
N ASP A 135 -6.82 7.75 7.30
CA ASP A 135 -6.43 8.91 8.11
C ASP A 135 -7.49 10.04 8.12
N GLY A 136 -8.50 9.97 7.25
CA GLY A 136 -9.53 11.00 7.13
C GLY A 136 -10.18 11.39 8.47
N PRO A 137 -10.61 10.45 9.34
CA PRO A 137 -11.20 10.77 10.62
C PRO A 137 -10.34 11.64 11.54
N VAL A 138 -9.00 11.53 11.47
CA VAL A 138 -8.04 12.32 12.27
C VAL A 138 -8.15 13.82 11.95
N PHE A 139 -8.58 14.17 10.74
CA PHE A 139 -8.68 15.55 10.26
C PHE A 139 -10.11 16.11 10.35
N THR A 140 -10.98 15.50 11.16
CA THR A 140 -12.35 16.01 11.38
C THR A 140 -12.33 17.43 11.90
N GLY A 141 -13.07 18.33 11.21
CA GLY A 141 -13.16 19.77 11.56
C GLY A 141 -11.93 20.60 11.20
N GLN A 142 -10.97 20.03 10.44
CA GLN A 142 -9.78 20.75 9.98
C GLN A 142 -9.89 21.10 8.49
N LYS A 143 -9.02 22.02 8.02
CA LYS A 143 -8.86 22.30 6.60
C LYS A 143 -7.89 21.30 6.00
N VAL A 144 -8.24 20.73 4.85
CA VAL A 144 -7.45 19.69 4.20
C VAL A 144 -7.37 19.88 2.70
N ALA A 145 -6.24 19.50 2.12
CA ALA A 145 -6.07 19.41 0.69
C ALA A 145 -6.14 17.96 0.20
N VAL A 146 -6.80 17.73 -0.93
CA VAL A 146 -6.77 16.45 -1.68
C VAL A 146 -6.07 16.69 -3.01
N ILE A 147 -4.96 16.01 -3.24
CA ILE A 147 -4.15 16.18 -4.44
C ILE A 147 -4.43 15.03 -5.42
N GLY A 148 -4.96 15.36 -6.56
CA GLY A 148 -5.33 14.41 -7.62
C GLY A 148 -6.60 14.82 -8.35
N GLY A 149 -6.89 14.21 -9.51
CA GLY A 149 -8.07 14.52 -10.35
C GLY A 149 -8.81 13.28 -10.87
N GLY A 150 -8.35 12.07 -10.51
CA GLY A 150 -8.99 10.80 -10.88
C GLY A 150 -9.98 10.31 -9.82
N ASN A 151 -10.53 9.09 -10.02
CA ASN A 151 -11.54 8.51 -9.13
C ASN A 151 -11.11 8.50 -7.67
N SER A 152 -9.90 8.03 -7.33
CA SER A 152 -9.41 8.00 -5.94
C SER A 152 -9.47 9.37 -5.27
N ALA A 153 -9.01 10.42 -5.97
CA ALA A 153 -9.05 11.77 -5.41
C ALA A 153 -10.47 12.30 -5.23
N ILE A 154 -11.38 11.97 -6.15
CA ILE A 154 -12.79 12.37 -6.05
C ILE A 154 -13.48 11.64 -4.90
N GLU A 155 -13.24 10.32 -4.74
CA GLU A 155 -13.74 9.52 -3.62
C GLU A 155 -13.23 10.07 -2.28
N ALA A 156 -11.92 10.31 -2.17
CA ALA A 156 -11.31 10.93 -1.01
C ALA A 156 -11.94 12.29 -0.70
N THR A 157 -12.14 13.14 -1.72
CA THR A 157 -12.79 14.44 -1.57
C THR A 157 -14.24 14.30 -1.07
N LEU A 158 -15.03 13.36 -1.64
CA LEU A 158 -16.41 13.09 -1.22
C LEU A 158 -16.50 12.59 0.22
N ASP A 159 -15.49 11.93 0.72
CA ASP A 159 -15.42 11.52 2.12
C ASP A 159 -14.96 12.66 3.02
N MET A 160 -13.95 13.42 2.60
CA MET A 160 -13.41 14.54 3.37
C MET A 160 -14.37 15.71 3.51
N ILE A 161 -15.23 16.01 2.53
CA ILE A 161 -16.27 17.07 2.68
C ILE A 161 -17.29 16.78 3.77
N LYS A 162 -17.42 15.52 4.22
CA LYS A 162 -18.29 15.13 5.34
C LYS A 162 -17.62 15.32 6.69
N LEU A 163 -16.30 15.34 6.73
CA LEU A 163 -15.47 15.34 7.94
C LEU A 163 -14.78 16.69 8.18
N ALA A 164 -14.19 17.25 7.15
CA ALA A 164 -13.37 18.45 7.23
C ALA A 164 -14.19 19.74 7.29
N GLU A 165 -13.62 20.78 7.90
CA GLU A 165 -14.15 22.15 7.84
C GLU A 165 -14.17 22.65 6.39
N HIS A 166 -13.07 22.46 5.68
CA HIS A 166 -12.93 22.83 4.25
C HIS A 166 -12.01 21.84 3.54
N VAL A 167 -12.27 21.62 2.26
CA VAL A 167 -11.45 20.78 1.38
C VAL A 167 -10.98 21.60 0.18
N ASP A 168 -9.69 21.64 -0.04
CA ASP A 168 -9.07 22.19 -1.24
C ASP A 168 -8.62 21.02 -2.15
N MET A 169 -9.35 20.78 -3.26
CA MET A 169 -9.00 19.74 -4.23
C MET A 169 -8.08 20.32 -5.30
N VAL A 170 -6.88 19.77 -5.48
CA VAL A 170 -5.86 20.29 -6.41
C VAL A 170 -5.55 19.24 -7.47
N SER A 171 -5.74 19.58 -8.74
CA SER A 171 -5.48 18.70 -9.88
C SER A 171 -4.64 19.40 -10.95
N VAL A 172 -3.64 18.70 -11.49
CA VAL A 172 -2.79 19.20 -12.60
C VAL A 172 -3.52 19.23 -13.95
N THR A 173 -4.67 18.58 -14.05
CA THR A 173 -5.54 18.55 -15.23
C THR A 173 -6.98 18.83 -14.82
N PRO A 174 -7.92 19.03 -15.77
CA PRO A 174 -9.33 18.87 -15.47
C PRO A 174 -9.60 17.52 -14.81
N LEU A 175 -10.66 17.43 -14.01
CA LEU A 175 -11.03 16.18 -13.34
C LEU A 175 -11.31 15.08 -14.37
N THR A 176 -10.72 13.89 -14.15
CA THR A 176 -10.77 12.76 -15.09
C THR A 176 -11.51 11.54 -14.52
N GLY A 177 -12.14 11.69 -13.36
CA GLY A 177 -12.94 10.64 -12.75
C GLY A 177 -14.33 10.46 -13.39
N ASP A 178 -15.11 9.55 -12.84
CA ASP A 178 -16.47 9.25 -13.30
C ASP A 178 -17.35 10.51 -13.23
N PRO A 179 -18.03 10.90 -14.32
CA PRO A 179 -18.88 12.08 -14.38
C PRO A 179 -19.93 12.14 -13.25
N ILE A 180 -20.56 11.02 -12.91
CA ILE A 180 -21.55 10.94 -11.82
C ILE A 180 -20.93 11.32 -10.47
N MET A 181 -19.67 10.99 -10.25
CA MET A 181 -18.96 11.34 -9.01
C MET A 181 -18.52 12.80 -9.01
N ILE A 182 -18.09 13.34 -10.15
CA ILE A 182 -17.77 14.76 -10.33
C ILE A 182 -19.00 15.63 -10.05
N GLU A 183 -20.18 15.24 -10.56
CA GLU A 183 -21.43 15.94 -10.30
C GLU A 183 -21.78 16.03 -8.80
N LYS A 184 -21.44 15.02 -7.99
CA LYS A 184 -21.66 15.05 -6.54
C LYS A 184 -20.83 16.13 -5.83
N LEU A 185 -19.64 16.47 -6.36
CA LEU A 185 -18.80 17.54 -5.80
C LEU A 185 -19.44 18.92 -5.94
N ALA A 186 -20.23 19.16 -7.00
CA ALA A 186 -20.82 20.46 -7.30
C ALA A 186 -21.75 21.00 -6.19
N ASN A 187 -22.28 20.14 -5.34
CA ASN A 187 -23.18 20.51 -4.25
C ASN A 187 -22.47 20.77 -2.90
N ALA A 188 -21.17 20.54 -2.83
CA ALA A 188 -20.40 20.72 -1.59
C ALA A 188 -20.15 22.22 -1.34
N LYS A 189 -20.53 22.70 -0.15
CA LYS A 189 -20.38 24.11 0.24
C LYS A 189 -19.00 24.43 0.82
N ASN A 190 -18.30 23.39 1.29
CA ASN A 190 -16.98 23.46 1.92
C ASN A 190 -15.86 22.88 1.03
N LEU A 191 -16.00 23.05 -0.28
CA LEU A 191 -15.06 22.55 -1.29
C LEU A 191 -14.61 23.66 -2.23
N THR A 192 -13.31 23.78 -2.44
CA THR A 192 -12.72 24.55 -3.54
C THR A 192 -11.95 23.60 -4.47
N ILE A 193 -12.15 23.74 -5.78
CA ILE A 193 -11.45 22.90 -6.77
C ILE A 193 -10.50 23.75 -7.59
N TYR A 194 -9.22 23.39 -7.58
CA TYR A 194 -8.14 23.98 -8.36
C TYR A 194 -7.75 23.01 -9.46
N THR A 195 -8.25 23.21 -10.68
CA THR A 195 -7.79 22.46 -11.87
C THR A 195 -6.70 23.24 -12.59
N ASN A 196 -5.78 22.55 -13.26
CA ASN A 196 -4.58 23.10 -13.88
C ASN A 196 -3.61 23.75 -12.85
N TYR A 197 -3.60 23.21 -11.63
CA TYR A 197 -2.65 23.59 -10.59
C TYR A 197 -1.76 22.42 -10.24
N GLN A 198 -0.46 22.69 -10.06
CA GLN A 198 0.50 21.73 -9.51
C GLN A 198 0.89 22.10 -8.09
N THR A 199 1.10 21.13 -7.24
CA THR A 199 1.71 21.34 -5.92
C THR A 199 3.20 21.61 -6.10
N GLU A 200 3.72 22.72 -5.54
CA GLU A 200 5.15 23.06 -5.60
C GLU A 200 5.91 22.60 -4.37
N LYS A 201 5.29 22.71 -3.20
CA LYS A 201 5.89 22.29 -1.92
C LYS A 201 4.83 22.13 -0.83
N VAL A 202 5.14 21.32 0.16
CA VAL A 202 4.42 21.21 1.42
C VAL A 202 5.15 22.02 2.48
N LEU A 203 4.40 22.73 3.31
CA LEU A 203 4.91 23.63 4.35
C LEU A 203 4.69 23.04 5.73
N GLY A 204 5.66 23.23 6.63
CA GLY A 204 5.56 22.86 8.05
C GLY A 204 6.90 22.59 8.69
N GLN A 205 6.93 22.73 10.02
CA GLN A 205 8.09 22.43 10.87
C GLN A 205 7.69 21.37 11.92
N GLY A 206 7.56 20.12 11.47
CA GLY A 206 7.16 19.01 12.36
C GLY A 206 5.77 18.48 12.09
N LEU A 207 4.79 19.33 11.82
CA LEU A 207 3.47 19.02 11.30
C LEU A 207 3.21 19.85 10.04
N VAL A 208 2.25 19.42 9.19
CA VAL A 208 1.81 20.21 8.05
C VAL A 208 1.15 21.50 8.52
N GLU A 209 1.54 22.62 7.92
CA GLU A 209 1.01 23.98 8.15
C GLU A 209 0.38 24.54 6.86
N GLY A 210 0.50 23.85 5.73
CA GLY A 210 -0.04 24.24 4.45
C GLY A 210 0.71 23.67 3.26
N LEU A 211 0.34 24.14 2.08
CA LEU A 211 1.03 23.83 0.82
C LEU A 211 1.05 25.03 -0.10
N VAL A 212 1.98 25.04 -1.05
CA VAL A 212 2.00 26.00 -2.15
C VAL A 212 1.60 25.28 -3.43
N ILE A 213 0.59 25.83 -4.11
CA ILE A 213 0.15 25.41 -5.43
C ILE A 213 0.46 26.49 -6.46
N LYS A 214 0.71 26.09 -7.70
CA LYS A 214 1.02 26.97 -8.82
C LYS A 214 0.08 26.71 -9.97
N ASP A 215 -0.53 27.76 -10.45
CA ASP A 215 -1.31 27.76 -11.66
C ASP A 215 -0.36 27.48 -12.85
N ILE A 216 -0.65 26.44 -13.62
CA ILE A 216 0.20 25.97 -14.72
C ILE A 216 0.16 26.93 -15.90
N GLU A 217 -0.98 27.63 -16.11
CA GLU A 217 -1.17 28.53 -17.24
C GLU A 217 -0.54 29.92 -16.98
N THR A 218 -0.79 30.48 -15.79
CA THR A 218 -0.33 31.84 -15.47
C THR A 218 1.02 31.88 -14.77
N GLY A 219 1.45 30.75 -14.17
CA GLY A 219 2.67 30.65 -13.38
C GLY A 219 2.56 31.26 -11.98
N ASN A 220 1.39 31.76 -11.57
CA ASN A 220 1.18 32.35 -10.26
C ASN A 220 1.08 31.30 -9.17
N SER A 221 1.82 31.52 -8.07
CA SER A 221 1.76 30.60 -6.90
C SER A 221 0.80 31.16 -5.85
N ARG A 222 0.17 30.23 -5.11
CA ARG A 222 -0.75 30.51 -4.00
C ARG A 222 -0.44 29.57 -2.85
N GLN A 223 -0.47 30.07 -1.64
CA GLN A 223 -0.44 29.26 -0.43
C GLN A 223 -1.87 28.91 0.01
N LEU A 224 -2.04 27.66 0.45
CA LEU A 224 -3.23 27.13 1.11
C LEU A 224 -2.83 26.70 2.53
N ASP A 225 -3.68 27.02 3.52
CA ASP A 225 -3.39 26.80 4.93
C ASP A 225 -4.07 25.51 5.44
N ASP A 226 -3.83 24.40 4.71
CA ASP A 226 -4.36 23.08 5.04
C ASP A 226 -3.43 22.34 6.00
N THR A 227 -4.00 21.71 7.02
CA THR A 227 -3.25 20.96 8.04
C THR A 227 -3.14 19.47 7.72
N GLY A 228 -3.93 18.99 6.75
CA GLY A 228 -3.88 17.63 6.21
C GLY A 228 -3.77 17.65 4.69
N ILE A 229 -2.88 16.84 4.13
CA ILE A 229 -2.69 16.72 2.67
C ILE A 229 -2.81 15.27 2.27
N PHE A 230 -3.88 14.95 1.54
CA PHE A 230 -4.17 13.63 1.02
C PHE A 230 -3.68 13.51 -0.42
N ILE A 231 -2.63 12.74 -0.66
CA ILE A 231 -2.03 12.56 -1.99
C ILE A 231 -2.67 11.35 -2.66
N GLU A 232 -3.60 11.61 -3.58
CA GLU A 232 -4.42 10.60 -4.27
C GLU A 232 -4.14 10.61 -5.79
N ILE A 233 -2.86 10.46 -6.16
CA ILE A 233 -2.38 10.41 -7.55
C ILE A 233 -2.06 8.99 -8.02
N GLY A 234 -2.54 8.00 -7.29
CA GLY A 234 -2.46 6.58 -7.59
C GLY A 234 -1.35 5.83 -6.85
N LEU A 235 -1.44 4.51 -6.94
CA LEU A 235 -0.52 3.55 -6.33
C LEU A 235 0.21 2.75 -7.41
N VAL A 236 1.45 2.36 -7.15
CA VAL A 236 2.26 1.52 -8.04
C VAL A 236 2.51 0.18 -7.36
N PRO A 237 2.04 -0.95 -7.93
CA PRO A 237 2.34 -2.28 -7.39
C PRO A 237 3.84 -2.57 -7.39
N ASN A 238 4.32 -3.23 -6.33
CA ASN A 238 5.70 -3.69 -6.25
C ASN A 238 5.83 -5.07 -6.90
N SER A 239 5.54 -5.16 -8.21
CA SER A 239 5.44 -6.40 -8.99
C SER A 239 6.59 -6.59 -9.98
N ASP A 240 7.51 -5.64 -10.11
CA ASP A 240 8.61 -5.66 -11.09
C ASP A 240 9.41 -6.97 -11.04
N MET A 241 9.56 -7.55 -9.84
CA MET A 241 10.34 -8.76 -9.62
C MET A 241 9.73 -10.04 -10.22
N VAL A 242 8.46 -10.01 -10.62
CA VAL A 242 7.73 -11.13 -11.23
C VAL A 242 7.26 -10.87 -12.67
N LYS A 243 7.56 -9.71 -13.24
CA LYS A 243 7.08 -9.30 -14.57
C LYS A 243 7.45 -10.28 -15.72
N ASP A 244 8.55 -11.00 -15.56
CA ASP A 244 9.02 -12.00 -16.52
C ASP A 244 8.39 -13.39 -16.28
N LEU A 245 7.62 -13.55 -15.19
CA LEU A 245 6.97 -14.81 -14.81
C LEU A 245 5.45 -14.76 -14.96
N VAL A 246 4.84 -13.61 -14.67
CA VAL A 246 3.39 -13.43 -14.60
C VAL A 246 2.98 -12.30 -15.52
N LYS A 247 1.90 -12.52 -16.27
CA LYS A 247 1.30 -11.45 -17.06
C LYS A 247 0.56 -10.48 -16.14
N LEU A 248 1.18 -9.34 -15.88
CA LEU A 248 0.58 -8.28 -15.08
C LEU A 248 -0.61 -7.65 -15.82
N ASN A 249 -1.60 -7.11 -15.07
CA ASN A 249 -2.68 -6.33 -15.66
C ASN A 249 -2.17 -4.95 -16.12
N ARG A 250 -3.06 -4.12 -16.72
CA ARG A 250 -2.71 -2.76 -17.21
C ARG A 250 -2.18 -1.82 -16.10
N ASP A 251 -2.54 -2.08 -14.84
CA ASP A 251 -2.17 -1.26 -13.69
C ASP A 251 -0.90 -1.80 -13.00
N GLY A 252 -0.28 -2.87 -13.56
CA GLY A 252 0.91 -3.51 -13.03
C GLY A 252 0.64 -4.48 -11.88
N GLU A 253 -0.61 -4.83 -11.60
CA GLU A 253 -0.98 -5.76 -10.54
C GLU A 253 -0.84 -7.22 -10.99
N VAL A 254 -0.60 -8.10 -10.01
CA VAL A 254 -0.52 -9.55 -10.20
C VAL A 254 -1.93 -10.16 -10.16
N PRO A 255 -2.42 -10.72 -11.27
CA PRO A 255 -3.71 -11.43 -11.28
C PRO A 255 -3.66 -12.69 -10.41
N VAL A 256 -4.67 -12.85 -9.56
CA VAL A 256 -4.84 -14.04 -8.71
C VAL A 256 -6.30 -14.54 -8.74
N ASN A 257 -6.46 -15.84 -8.52
CA ASN A 257 -7.78 -16.44 -8.30
C ASN A 257 -8.21 -16.31 -6.83
N CYS A 258 -9.41 -16.82 -6.49
CA CYS A 258 -9.93 -16.81 -5.11
C CYS A 258 -9.04 -17.57 -4.10
N SER A 259 -8.10 -18.38 -4.57
CA SER A 259 -7.13 -19.13 -3.76
C SER A 259 -5.78 -18.41 -3.65
N CYS A 260 -5.68 -17.16 -4.13
CA CYS A 260 -4.43 -16.39 -4.20
C CYS A 260 -3.36 -17.06 -5.08
N GLU A 261 -3.75 -17.96 -6.00
CA GLU A 261 -2.86 -18.60 -6.97
C GLU A 261 -2.69 -17.68 -8.17
N THR A 262 -1.46 -17.54 -8.66
CA THR A 262 -1.16 -16.93 -9.97
C THR A 262 -1.28 -17.98 -11.08
N GLU A 263 -1.09 -17.55 -12.33
CA GLU A 263 -1.00 -18.48 -13.47
C GLU A 263 0.24 -19.40 -13.43
N VAL A 264 1.22 -19.10 -12.56
CA VAL A 264 2.46 -19.88 -12.41
C VAL A 264 2.33 -20.83 -11.22
N PRO A 265 2.28 -22.16 -11.44
CA PRO A 265 2.16 -23.14 -10.36
C PRO A 265 3.29 -23.00 -9.34
N GLY A 266 2.91 -22.87 -8.05
CA GLY A 266 3.82 -22.67 -6.93
C GLY A 266 4.14 -21.20 -6.61
N LEU A 267 3.69 -20.26 -7.45
CA LEU A 267 3.76 -18.82 -7.16
C LEU A 267 2.37 -18.33 -6.72
N PHE A 268 2.31 -17.84 -5.48
CA PHE A 268 1.13 -17.22 -4.87
C PHE A 268 1.36 -15.72 -4.71
N ALA A 269 0.29 -14.94 -4.68
CA ALA A 269 0.39 -13.52 -4.35
C ALA A 269 -0.78 -13.09 -3.44
N ALA A 270 -0.54 -12.14 -2.55
CA ALA A 270 -1.50 -11.66 -1.58
C ALA A 270 -1.31 -10.18 -1.22
N GLY A 271 -2.39 -9.53 -0.82
CA GLY A 271 -2.43 -8.12 -0.45
C GLY A 271 -2.37 -7.19 -1.67
N ASP A 272 -1.96 -5.96 -1.45
CA ASP A 272 -2.13 -4.85 -2.38
C ASP A 272 -1.45 -5.04 -3.74
N VAL A 273 -0.44 -5.90 -3.86
CA VAL A 273 0.23 -6.20 -5.12
C VAL A 273 -0.67 -6.93 -6.11
N THR A 274 -1.78 -7.52 -5.65
CA THR A 274 -2.69 -8.33 -6.46
C THR A 274 -3.83 -7.52 -7.08
N THR A 275 -4.61 -8.15 -7.97
CA THR A 275 -5.83 -7.59 -8.55
C THR A 275 -7.04 -7.60 -7.59
N VAL A 276 -6.89 -8.06 -6.36
CA VAL A 276 -7.97 -8.03 -5.37
C VAL A 276 -8.30 -6.57 -5.04
N PRO A 277 -9.57 -6.15 -5.15
CA PRO A 277 -9.99 -4.80 -4.80
C PRO A 277 -9.84 -4.53 -3.29
N GLU A 278 -10.13 -3.29 -2.87
CA GLU A 278 -10.10 -2.81 -1.47
C GLU A 278 -8.77 -3.07 -0.76
N LYS A 279 -7.82 -2.18 -0.97
CA LYS A 279 -6.47 -2.27 -0.40
C LYS A 279 -6.48 -1.82 1.08
N GLN A 280 -6.78 -2.77 1.97
CA GLN A 280 -6.93 -2.55 3.40
C GLN A 280 -6.05 -3.51 4.22
N ILE A 281 -5.63 -3.10 5.42
CA ILE A 281 -4.77 -3.88 6.32
C ILE A 281 -5.39 -5.25 6.62
N VAL A 282 -6.68 -5.29 6.97
CA VAL A 282 -7.39 -6.51 7.33
C VAL A 282 -7.58 -7.45 6.14
N ILE A 283 -7.80 -6.90 4.94
CA ILE A 283 -7.93 -7.69 3.70
C ILE A 283 -6.58 -8.30 3.35
N ALA A 284 -5.51 -7.51 3.36
CA ALA A 284 -4.15 -7.98 3.10
C ALA A 284 -3.74 -9.10 4.09
N ALA A 285 -4.02 -8.95 5.38
CA ALA A 285 -3.76 -9.98 6.39
C ALA A 285 -4.56 -11.26 6.12
N GLY A 286 -5.85 -11.15 5.80
CA GLY A 286 -6.71 -12.28 5.45
C GLY A 286 -6.23 -13.03 4.20
N GLU A 287 -5.80 -12.29 3.17
CA GLU A 287 -5.24 -12.88 1.96
C GLU A 287 -3.90 -13.57 2.19
N GLY A 288 -3.01 -12.98 2.97
CA GLY A 288 -1.75 -13.61 3.34
C GLY A 288 -1.95 -14.95 4.05
N ALA A 289 -2.89 -14.98 5.01
CA ALA A 289 -3.29 -16.21 5.70
C ALA A 289 -3.84 -17.27 4.72
N LYS A 290 -4.75 -16.85 3.83
CA LYS A 290 -5.35 -17.72 2.81
C LYS A 290 -4.30 -18.26 1.85
N ALA A 291 -3.44 -17.41 1.31
CA ALA A 291 -2.37 -17.79 0.38
C ALA A 291 -1.41 -18.81 1.00
N SER A 292 -1.02 -18.61 2.25
CA SER A 292 -0.17 -19.54 2.98
C SER A 292 -0.81 -20.93 3.15
N LEU A 293 -2.10 -20.98 3.45
CA LEU A 293 -2.85 -22.25 3.55
C LEU A 293 -2.94 -22.96 2.18
N GLN A 294 -3.12 -22.23 1.09
CA GLN A 294 -3.14 -22.81 -0.25
C GLN A 294 -1.74 -23.27 -0.68
N ALA A 295 -0.69 -22.52 -0.36
CA ALA A 295 0.69 -22.92 -0.57
C ALA A 295 1.02 -24.25 0.15
N HIS A 296 0.56 -24.41 1.39
CA HIS A 296 0.70 -25.69 2.11
C HIS A 296 -0.01 -26.84 1.40
N ARG A 297 -1.25 -26.65 0.93
CA ARG A 297 -1.98 -27.69 0.16
C ARG A 297 -1.27 -28.04 -1.15
N TYR A 298 -0.70 -27.03 -1.81
CA TYR A 298 0.10 -27.23 -3.02
C TYR A 298 1.33 -28.11 -2.74
N LEU A 299 2.08 -27.82 -1.67
CA LEU A 299 3.24 -28.60 -1.25
C LEU A 299 2.87 -30.04 -0.90
N GLN A 300 1.73 -30.27 -0.25
CA GLN A 300 1.25 -31.63 0.04
C GLN A 300 0.97 -32.42 -1.26
N ARG A 301 0.40 -31.78 -2.28
CA ARG A 301 0.17 -32.44 -3.59
C ARG A 301 1.46 -32.75 -4.36
N LEU A 302 2.55 -32.01 -4.11
CA LEU A 302 3.85 -32.30 -4.70
C LEU A 302 4.58 -33.45 -4.01
N ALA A 303 4.23 -33.78 -2.77
CA ALA A 303 4.89 -34.80 -1.96
C ALA A 303 4.23 -36.19 -2.06
N GLY A 304 3.00 -36.26 -2.53
CA GLY A 304 2.25 -37.52 -2.79
C GLY A 304 2.18 -37.86 -4.24
#